data_291de1b35179d0b1b98f53bbc35746c0
#
_entry.id   291de1b35179d0b1b98f53bbc35746c0
#
_cell.length_a   1.000
_cell.length_b   1.000
_cell.length_c   1.000
_cell.angle_alpha   90.00
_cell.angle_beta   90.00
_cell.angle_gamma   90.00
#
_symmetry.space_group_name_H-M   'P 1'
#
loop_
_entity.id
_entity.type
_entity.pdbx_description
1 polymer ?
#
loop_
_entity_poly.entity_id
_entity_poly.type
_entity_poly.pdbx_seq_one_letter_code
_entity_poly.pdbx_strand_id
1 'polypeptide(L)'
;MNISFEGKTVVVTGAAHGFGRSIAEGFASRGARVHVCDVNAAGLAETVKLCGDRTSAHVLDVGNRTDVQALVPEFGDVDILVNNAGGVRGQVGRPIEDISESDWQGIFDVNLSGAFFMSQAVAPVMKKRKSGRIINISSGAGLGISLTGIQAYASAKAGQIGLTRQLAHELGPWGITVNNVAPGFVRSNPTTERQWDAMGEEGQARLLQNIALKRLGVPEDIAAMVMFFASDYAGWVSGQVISVDGGK
;
A
#
# COMPACT_ATOMS: atom_id res chain seq x y z
N MET A 1 10.46 -20.96 -6.78
CA MET A 1 9.03 -20.62 -6.63
C MET A 1 8.64 -19.81 -7.88
N ASN A 2 7.75 -20.33 -8.74
CA ASN A 2 7.26 -19.56 -9.88
C ASN A 2 5.88 -19.02 -9.50
N ILE A 3 5.78 -17.69 -9.27
CA ILE A 3 4.53 -17.02 -8.92
C ILE A 3 3.93 -16.48 -10.22
N SER A 4 2.75 -16.98 -10.60
CA SER A 4 1.96 -16.51 -11.74
C SER A 4 0.65 -15.91 -11.26
N PHE A 5 0.20 -14.86 -11.94
CA PHE A 5 -1.11 -14.23 -11.73
C PHE A 5 -1.95 -14.23 -12.99
N GLU A 6 -1.69 -15.18 -13.92
CA GLU A 6 -2.46 -15.33 -15.14
C GLU A 6 -3.95 -15.53 -14.82
N GLY A 7 -4.81 -14.77 -15.50
CA GLY A 7 -6.26 -14.79 -15.26
C GLY A 7 -6.74 -14.08 -13.98
N LYS A 8 -5.85 -13.49 -13.19
CA LYS A 8 -6.20 -12.73 -11.98
C LYS A 8 -6.46 -11.26 -12.30
N THR A 9 -7.47 -10.70 -11.66
CA THR A 9 -7.77 -9.26 -11.66
C THR A 9 -7.24 -8.65 -10.38
N VAL A 10 -6.37 -7.66 -10.51
CA VAL A 10 -5.67 -6.99 -9.42
C VAL A 10 -5.99 -5.51 -9.42
N VAL A 11 -6.27 -4.96 -8.25
CA VAL A 11 -6.42 -3.51 -8.04
C VAL A 11 -5.27 -3.02 -7.18
N VAL A 12 -4.54 -2.00 -7.64
CA VAL A 12 -3.45 -1.35 -6.91
C VAL A 12 -3.75 0.13 -6.76
N THR A 13 -3.86 0.62 -5.51
CA THR A 13 -4.07 2.04 -5.23
C THR A 13 -2.74 2.76 -4.98
N GLY A 14 -2.68 4.08 -5.25
CA GLY A 14 -1.44 4.85 -5.11
C GLY A 14 -0.39 4.41 -6.14
N ALA A 15 -0.81 4.08 -7.36
CA ALA A 15 0.02 3.41 -8.35
C ALA A 15 0.69 4.35 -9.37
N ALA A 16 0.60 5.67 -9.19
CA ALA A 16 1.23 6.63 -10.08
C ALA A 16 2.77 6.63 -10.00
N HIS A 17 3.35 6.13 -8.92
CA HIS A 17 4.80 6.08 -8.70
C HIS A 17 5.18 5.10 -7.57
N GLY A 18 6.48 4.97 -7.31
CA GLY A 18 7.02 4.31 -6.11
C GLY A 18 6.57 2.86 -5.95
N PHE A 19 6.17 2.49 -4.74
CA PHE A 19 5.74 1.12 -4.43
C PHE A 19 4.58 0.67 -5.29
N GLY A 20 3.55 1.52 -5.44
CA GLY A 20 2.36 1.17 -6.20
C GLY A 20 2.66 0.86 -7.66
N ARG A 21 3.55 1.63 -8.31
CA ARG A 21 4.03 1.37 -9.66
C ARG A 21 4.78 0.04 -9.74
N SER A 22 5.78 -0.17 -8.88
CA SER A 22 6.57 -1.41 -8.87
C SER A 22 5.70 -2.65 -8.58
N ILE A 23 4.70 -2.52 -7.70
CA ILE A 23 3.71 -3.58 -7.44
C ILE A 23 2.88 -3.86 -8.70
N ALA A 24 2.38 -2.84 -9.38
CA ALA A 24 1.60 -2.99 -10.61
C ALA A 24 2.40 -3.67 -11.72
N GLU A 25 3.66 -3.25 -11.94
CA GLU A 25 4.60 -3.90 -12.87
C GLU A 25 4.85 -5.36 -12.49
N GLY A 26 5.03 -5.64 -11.19
CA GLY A 26 5.20 -6.99 -10.68
C GLY A 26 4.04 -7.91 -11.01
N PHE A 27 2.79 -7.45 -10.90
CA PHE A 27 1.60 -8.21 -11.28
C PHE A 27 1.44 -8.33 -12.78
N ALA A 28 1.58 -7.24 -13.52
CA ALA A 28 1.42 -7.22 -14.98
C ALA A 28 2.42 -8.16 -15.68
N SER A 29 3.70 -8.12 -15.27
CA SER A 29 4.73 -9.02 -15.81
C SER A 29 4.49 -10.51 -15.53
N ARG A 30 3.60 -10.83 -14.59
CA ARG A 30 3.20 -12.20 -14.22
C ARG A 30 1.81 -12.60 -14.71
N GLY A 31 1.25 -11.84 -15.66
CA GLY A 31 0.05 -12.21 -16.39
C GLY A 31 -1.25 -11.65 -15.84
N ALA A 32 -1.24 -10.84 -14.78
CA ALA A 32 -2.46 -10.25 -14.23
C ALA A 32 -3.08 -9.21 -15.16
N ARG A 33 -4.42 -9.04 -15.05
CA ARG A 33 -5.10 -7.80 -15.44
C ARG A 33 -5.01 -6.83 -14.26
N VAL A 34 -4.48 -5.64 -14.47
CA VAL A 34 -4.21 -4.69 -13.38
C VAL A 34 -5.03 -3.41 -13.55
N HIS A 35 -5.80 -3.04 -12.54
CA HIS A 35 -6.44 -1.74 -12.40
C HIS A 35 -5.58 -0.89 -11.48
N VAL A 36 -5.01 0.20 -12.02
CA VAL A 36 -4.17 1.14 -11.26
C VAL A 36 -4.96 2.40 -10.93
N CYS A 37 -5.01 2.75 -9.64
CA CYS A 37 -5.76 3.88 -9.13
C CYS A 37 -4.82 4.89 -8.46
N ASP A 38 -5.00 6.18 -8.76
CA ASP A 38 -4.27 7.29 -8.13
C ASP A 38 -4.99 8.62 -8.44
N VAL A 39 -4.70 9.67 -7.70
CA VAL A 39 -5.16 11.04 -8.05
C VAL A 39 -4.30 11.69 -9.14
N ASN A 40 -3.10 11.18 -9.39
CA ASN A 40 -2.15 11.69 -10.37
C ASN A 40 -2.31 10.98 -11.74
N ALA A 41 -3.13 11.55 -12.61
CA ALA A 41 -3.41 11.00 -13.94
C ALA A 41 -2.14 10.84 -14.81
N ALA A 42 -1.21 11.79 -14.76
CA ALA A 42 0.03 11.71 -15.54
C ALA A 42 0.91 10.54 -15.11
N GLY A 43 1.09 10.36 -13.78
CA GLY A 43 1.84 9.22 -13.24
C GLY A 43 1.17 7.87 -13.53
N LEU A 44 -0.17 7.83 -13.57
CA LEU A 44 -0.90 6.62 -13.98
C LEU A 44 -0.65 6.25 -15.44
N ALA A 45 -0.63 7.25 -16.34
CA ALA A 45 -0.35 7.02 -17.76
C ALA A 45 1.06 6.40 -17.96
N GLU A 46 2.06 6.85 -17.20
CA GLU A 46 3.39 6.25 -17.20
C GLU A 46 3.36 4.80 -16.70
N THR A 47 2.65 4.55 -15.62
CA THR A 47 2.53 3.19 -15.06
C THR A 47 1.87 2.23 -16.05
N VAL A 48 0.77 2.66 -16.72
CA VAL A 48 0.12 1.84 -17.77
C VAL A 48 1.09 1.55 -18.91
N LYS A 49 1.87 2.54 -19.34
CA LYS A 49 2.88 2.34 -20.40
C LYS A 49 3.92 1.28 -20.03
N LEU A 50 4.35 1.23 -18.76
CA LEU A 50 5.31 0.25 -18.26
C LEU A 50 4.69 -1.15 -18.12
N CYS A 51 3.43 -1.21 -17.66
CA CYS A 51 2.74 -2.47 -17.40
C CYS A 51 2.14 -3.12 -18.66
N GLY A 52 1.89 -2.34 -19.74
CA GLY A 52 1.35 -2.84 -21.01
C GLY A 52 -0.19 -2.99 -21.04
N ASP A 53 -0.69 -3.62 -22.09
CA ASP A 53 -2.09 -3.56 -22.55
C ASP A 53 -3.13 -4.15 -21.61
N ARG A 54 -2.71 -4.98 -20.64
CA ARG A 54 -3.63 -5.55 -19.63
C ARG A 54 -3.80 -4.67 -18.40
N THR A 55 -3.34 -3.42 -18.45
CA THR A 55 -3.40 -2.46 -17.35
C THR A 55 -4.30 -1.29 -17.72
N SER A 56 -5.22 -0.94 -16.83
CA SER A 56 -6.15 0.17 -16.97
C SER A 56 -5.96 1.19 -15.86
N ALA A 57 -5.93 2.48 -16.20
CA ALA A 57 -5.77 3.59 -15.26
C ALA A 57 -7.12 4.18 -14.85
N HIS A 58 -7.25 4.52 -13.56
CA HIS A 58 -8.43 5.13 -12.99
C HIS A 58 -8.02 6.27 -12.04
N VAL A 59 -8.47 7.48 -12.33
CA VAL A 59 -8.27 8.62 -11.44
C VAL A 59 -9.23 8.48 -10.27
N LEU A 60 -8.70 8.28 -9.06
CA LEU A 60 -9.50 8.01 -7.86
C LEU A 60 -8.81 8.58 -6.62
N ASP A 61 -9.55 9.37 -5.84
CA ASP A 61 -9.19 9.66 -4.45
C ASP A 61 -9.82 8.57 -3.55
N VAL A 62 -9.00 7.70 -3.00
CA VAL A 62 -9.47 6.62 -2.11
C VAL A 62 -10.10 7.14 -0.82
N GLY A 63 -9.81 8.38 -0.42
CA GLY A 63 -10.44 9.06 0.72
C GLY A 63 -11.90 9.46 0.44
N ASN A 64 -12.31 9.50 -0.82
CA ASN A 64 -13.70 9.76 -1.21
C ASN A 64 -14.50 8.45 -1.32
N ARG A 65 -15.27 8.12 -0.30
CA ARG A 65 -16.08 6.89 -0.26
C ARG A 65 -17.04 6.76 -1.43
N THR A 66 -17.66 7.87 -1.84
CA THR A 66 -18.67 7.86 -2.94
C THR A 66 -18.00 7.46 -4.25
N ASP A 67 -16.84 8.02 -4.57
CA ASP A 67 -16.11 7.70 -5.79
C ASP A 67 -15.61 6.25 -5.78
N VAL A 68 -15.12 5.77 -4.64
CA VAL A 68 -14.73 4.36 -4.48
C VAL A 68 -15.91 3.41 -4.73
N GLN A 69 -17.07 3.69 -4.14
CA GLN A 69 -18.25 2.84 -4.30
C GLN A 69 -18.81 2.87 -5.72
N ALA A 70 -18.66 3.97 -6.44
CA ALA A 70 -19.08 4.08 -7.83
C ALA A 70 -18.13 3.32 -8.78
N LEU A 71 -16.82 3.44 -8.56
CA LEU A 71 -15.81 2.93 -9.50
C LEU A 71 -15.49 1.45 -9.32
N VAL A 72 -15.34 0.97 -8.08
CA VAL A 72 -14.83 -0.40 -7.82
C VAL A 72 -15.70 -1.50 -8.43
N PRO A 73 -17.05 -1.40 -8.47
CA PRO A 73 -17.88 -2.38 -9.17
C PRO A 73 -17.58 -2.54 -10.67
N GLU A 74 -17.02 -1.52 -11.31
CA GLU A 74 -16.66 -1.56 -12.74
C GLU A 74 -15.45 -2.47 -13.02
N PHE A 75 -14.65 -2.79 -11.99
CA PHE A 75 -13.49 -3.69 -12.13
C PHE A 75 -13.88 -5.17 -12.28
N GLY A 76 -15.16 -5.50 -12.04
CA GLY A 76 -15.68 -6.86 -12.12
C GLY A 76 -15.17 -7.74 -10.97
N ASP A 77 -14.75 -8.95 -11.30
CA ASP A 77 -14.30 -9.95 -10.34
C ASP A 77 -12.87 -9.67 -9.86
N VAL A 78 -12.72 -8.86 -8.84
CA VAL A 78 -11.43 -8.55 -8.22
C VAL A 78 -10.93 -9.75 -7.40
N ASP A 79 -9.75 -10.27 -7.74
CA ASP A 79 -9.07 -11.36 -7.01
C ASP A 79 -8.15 -10.80 -5.91
N ILE A 80 -7.46 -9.70 -6.19
CA ILE A 80 -6.41 -9.14 -5.34
C ILE A 80 -6.61 -7.63 -5.22
N LEU A 81 -6.62 -7.13 -3.98
CA LEU A 81 -6.59 -5.70 -3.68
C LEU A 81 -5.30 -5.36 -2.95
N VAL A 82 -4.57 -4.36 -3.44
CA VAL A 82 -3.43 -3.76 -2.75
C VAL A 82 -3.75 -2.33 -2.35
N ASN A 83 -3.98 -2.11 -1.07
CA ASN A 83 -4.18 -0.80 -0.46
C ASN A 83 -2.81 -0.15 -0.20
N ASN A 84 -2.25 0.49 -1.23
CA ASN A 84 -0.97 1.17 -1.16
C ASN A 84 -1.13 2.70 -1.12
N ALA A 85 -2.23 3.27 -1.58
CA ALA A 85 -2.47 4.70 -1.50
C ALA A 85 -2.29 5.23 -0.07
N GLY A 86 -1.57 6.33 0.07
CA GLY A 86 -1.26 6.92 1.35
C GLY A 86 -0.08 7.88 1.28
N GLY A 87 0.30 8.39 2.44
CA GLY A 87 1.43 9.31 2.58
C GLY A 87 1.11 10.47 3.52
N VAL A 88 2.03 11.40 3.59
CA VAL A 88 1.98 12.54 4.52
C VAL A 88 1.29 13.79 3.95
N ARG A 89 0.80 13.76 2.71
CA ARG A 89 0.09 14.86 2.03
C ARG A 89 0.82 16.22 2.12
N GLY A 90 2.14 16.21 2.01
CA GLY A 90 2.96 17.41 2.10
C GLY A 90 3.19 17.94 3.52
N GLN A 91 2.63 17.31 4.55
CA GLN A 91 2.84 17.70 5.93
C GLN A 91 4.25 17.35 6.42
N VAL A 92 4.69 18.09 7.44
CA VAL A 92 5.94 17.87 8.18
C VAL A 92 5.63 17.73 9.67
N GLY A 93 6.56 17.16 10.43
CA GLY A 93 6.44 17.07 11.89
C GLY A 93 6.31 18.44 12.53
N ARG A 94 5.34 18.59 13.45
CA ARG A 94 5.03 19.82 14.19
C ARG A 94 4.66 19.47 15.64
N PRO A 95 4.75 20.45 16.58
CA PRO A 95 4.17 20.32 17.91
C PRO A 95 2.69 19.94 17.83
N ILE A 96 2.21 19.15 18.81
CA ILE A 96 0.84 18.60 18.78
C ILE A 96 -0.23 19.71 18.81
N GLU A 97 0.05 20.80 19.49
CA GLU A 97 -0.83 21.97 19.62
C GLU A 97 -1.03 22.74 18.30
N ASP A 98 -0.12 22.58 17.34
CA ASP A 98 -0.14 23.27 16.04
C ASP A 98 -0.81 22.44 14.93
N ILE A 99 -1.33 21.26 15.25
CA ILE A 99 -1.97 20.37 14.29
C ILE A 99 -3.45 20.69 14.17
N SER A 100 -3.89 21.13 13.00
CA SER A 100 -5.31 21.38 12.76
C SER A 100 -6.11 20.09 12.60
N GLU A 101 -7.42 20.14 12.86
CA GLU A 101 -8.34 19.02 12.61
C GLU A 101 -8.29 18.58 11.14
N SER A 102 -8.22 19.51 10.19
CA SER A 102 -8.14 19.21 8.76
C SER A 102 -6.83 18.50 8.38
N ASP A 103 -5.70 18.87 8.98
CA ASP A 103 -4.42 18.19 8.77
C ASP A 103 -4.49 16.74 9.29
N TRP A 104 -5.04 16.57 10.49
CA TRP A 104 -5.25 15.26 11.08
C TRP A 104 -6.16 14.39 10.21
N GLN A 105 -7.35 14.88 9.89
CA GLN A 105 -8.36 14.15 9.14
C GLN A 105 -7.87 13.79 7.73
N GLY A 106 -7.24 14.72 7.02
CA GLY A 106 -6.74 14.48 5.67
C GLY A 106 -5.69 13.35 5.59
N ILE A 107 -4.89 13.14 6.66
CA ILE A 107 -3.98 11.99 6.76
C ILE A 107 -4.77 10.70 6.99
N PHE A 108 -5.77 10.70 7.87
CA PHE A 108 -6.59 9.53 8.15
C PHE A 108 -7.40 9.10 6.93
N ASP A 109 -7.94 10.07 6.18
CA ASP A 109 -8.78 9.78 5.01
C ASP A 109 -8.03 8.96 3.97
N VAL A 110 -6.81 9.35 3.61
CA VAL A 110 -6.06 8.63 2.59
C VAL A 110 -5.38 7.36 3.12
N ASN A 111 -4.89 7.37 4.38
CA ASN A 111 -4.08 6.25 4.88
C ASN A 111 -4.90 5.12 5.54
N LEU A 112 -6.03 5.43 6.16
CA LEU A 112 -6.85 4.44 6.88
C LEU A 112 -8.23 4.29 6.28
N SER A 113 -8.98 5.39 6.14
CA SER A 113 -10.35 5.34 5.60
C SER A 113 -10.36 4.83 4.16
N GLY A 114 -9.40 5.24 3.33
CA GLY A 114 -9.26 4.76 1.95
C GLY A 114 -9.04 3.26 1.87
N ALA A 115 -8.17 2.69 2.69
CA ALA A 115 -7.96 1.24 2.75
C ALA A 115 -9.23 0.51 3.20
N PHE A 116 -9.99 1.07 4.15
CA PHE A 116 -11.27 0.54 4.57
C PHE A 116 -12.31 0.61 3.45
N PHE A 117 -12.48 1.74 2.77
CA PHE A 117 -13.46 1.91 1.69
C PHE A 117 -13.20 0.99 0.51
N MET A 118 -11.95 0.86 0.08
CA MET A 118 -11.56 -0.07 -0.98
C MET A 118 -11.82 -1.53 -0.58
N SER A 119 -11.45 -1.92 0.64
CA SER A 119 -11.71 -3.27 1.16
C SER A 119 -13.21 -3.54 1.26
N GLN A 120 -14.01 -2.57 1.74
CA GLN A 120 -15.48 -2.66 1.81
C GLN A 120 -16.09 -2.86 0.41
N ALA A 121 -15.59 -2.18 -0.60
CA ALA A 121 -16.13 -2.24 -1.95
C ALA A 121 -15.83 -3.58 -2.66
N VAL A 122 -14.65 -4.19 -2.44
CA VAL A 122 -14.32 -5.48 -3.06
C VAL A 122 -14.83 -6.70 -2.28
N ALA A 123 -15.09 -6.58 -0.97
CA ALA A 123 -15.46 -7.70 -0.11
C ALA A 123 -16.71 -8.48 -0.60
N PRO A 124 -17.79 -7.86 -1.11
CA PRO A 124 -18.96 -8.60 -1.58
C PRO A 124 -18.65 -9.58 -2.72
N VAL A 125 -17.86 -9.15 -3.72
CA VAL A 125 -17.49 -10.01 -4.85
C VAL A 125 -16.52 -11.12 -4.43
N MET A 126 -15.55 -10.82 -3.57
CA MET A 126 -14.66 -11.82 -3.00
C MET A 126 -15.41 -12.86 -2.14
N LYS A 127 -16.36 -12.43 -1.30
CA LYS A 127 -17.21 -13.31 -0.48
C LYS A 127 -18.06 -14.24 -1.37
N LYS A 128 -18.67 -13.73 -2.43
CA LYS A 128 -19.45 -14.52 -3.40
C LYS A 128 -18.60 -15.61 -4.04
N ARG A 129 -17.35 -15.32 -4.38
CA ARG A 129 -16.39 -16.25 -5.00
C ARG A 129 -15.68 -17.16 -3.99
N LYS A 130 -15.82 -16.89 -2.70
CA LYS A 130 -15.10 -17.56 -1.61
C LYS A 130 -13.59 -17.59 -1.82
N SER A 131 -13.06 -16.50 -2.34
CA SER A 131 -11.62 -16.33 -2.64
C SER A 131 -11.28 -14.86 -2.77
N GLY A 132 -10.14 -14.47 -2.22
CA GLY A 132 -9.61 -13.11 -2.34
C GLY A 132 -8.31 -12.92 -1.56
N ARG A 133 -7.58 -11.88 -1.93
CA ARG A 133 -6.36 -11.45 -1.26
C ARG A 133 -6.42 -9.94 -1.06
N ILE A 134 -6.28 -9.48 0.17
CA ILE A 134 -6.18 -8.04 0.50
C ILE A 134 -4.82 -7.81 1.14
N ILE A 135 -4.03 -6.92 0.58
CA ILE A 135 -2.71 -6.55 1.09
C ILE A 135 -2.70 -5.05 1.39
N ASN A 136 -2.48 -4.72 2.64
CA ASN A 136 -2.36 -3.34 3.10
C ASN A 136 -0.89 -2.95 3.20
N ILE A 137 -0.54 -1.75 2.73
CA ILE A 137 0.82 -1.20 2.89
C ILE A 137 0.79 -0.18 4.03
N SER A 138 1.24 -0.62 5.20
CA SER A 138 1.39 0.28 6.35
C SER A 138 2.74 1.01 6.30
N SER A 139 3.50 0.94 7.36
CA SER A 139 4.83 1.54 7.49
C SER A 139 5.47 1.06 8.80
N GLY A 140 6.78 1.06 8.89
CA GLY A 140 7.48 1.00 10.17
C GLY A 140 7.01 2.04 11.18
N ALA A 141 6.48 3.19 10.71
CA ALA A 141 5.83 4.21 11.55
C ALA A 141 4.59 3.71 12.31
N GLY A 142 3.93 2.66 11.83
CA GLY A 142 2.80 2.02 12.52
C GLY A 142 3.24 0.97 13.56
N LEU A 143 4.50 0.58 13.55
CA LEU A 143 5.09 -0.42 14.47
C LEU A 143 5.91 0.24 15.58
N GLY A 144 6.39 1.46 15.37
CA GLY A 144 7.23 2.19 16.30
C GLY A 144 7.17 3.69 16.07
N ILE A 145 8.18 4.40 16.55
CA ILE A 145 8.25 5.87 16.39
C ILE A 145 8.49 6.21 14.92
N SER A 146 7.65 7.09 14.39
CA SER A 146 7.76 7.55 13.01
C SER A 146 8.93 8.52 12.79
N LEU A 147 9.75 8.25 11.78
CA LEU A 147 10.82 9.17 11.34
C LEU A 147 10.26 10.48 10.76
N THR A 148 8.98 10.51 10.38
CA THR A 148 8.35 11.74 9.85
C THR A 148 8.02 12.75 10.94
N GLY A 149 7.93 12.33 12.21
CA GLY A 149 7.44 13.14 13.31
C GLY A 149 5.96 13.54 13.19
N ILE A 150 5.20 12.91 12.29
CA ILE A 150 3.78 13.24 12.04
C ILE A 150 2.89 12.25 12.81
N GLN A 151 2.21 12.77 13.83
CA GLN A 151 1.37 11.99 14.75
C GLN A 151 0.22 11.29 14.03
N ALA A 152 -0.51 12.02 13.17
CA ALA A 152 -1.61 11.48 12.38
C ALA A 152 -1.15 10.32 11.46
N TYR A 153 0.02 10.44 10.83
CA TYR A 153 0.55 9.40 9.96
C TYR A 153 0.88 8.11 10.72
N ALA A 154 1.60 8.23 11.84
CA ALA A 154 1.92 7.08 12.69
C ALA A 154 0.65 6.40 13.19
N SER A 155 -0.33 7.19 13.68
CA SER A 155 -1.61 6.69 14.17
C SER A 155 -2.43 6.01 13.07
N ALA A 156 -2.53 6.59 11.87
CA ALA A 156 -3.25 5.99 10.76
C ALA A 156 -2.59 4.68 10.27
N LYS A 157 -1.25 4.61 10.24
CA LYS A 157 -0.52 3.39 9.86
C LYS A 157 -0.63 2.29 10.93
N ALA A 158 -0.66 2.64 12.21
CA ALA A 158 -0.99 1.72 13.29
C ALA A 158 -2.46 1.23 13.20
N GLY A 159 -3.40 2.14 12.91
CA GLY A 159 -4.80 1.80 12.65
C GLY A 159 -4.97 0.82 11.48
N GLN A 160 -4.19 0.97 10.42
CA GLN A 160 -4.20 0.07 9.27
C GLN A 160 -3.74 -1.35 9.64
N ILE A 161 -2.80 -1.49 10.58
CA ILE A 161 -2.39 -2.78 11.17
C ILE A 161 -3.57 -3.42 11.93
N GLY A 162 -4.27 -2.65 12.75
CA GLY A 162 -5.48 -3.10 13.45
C GLY A 162 -6.58 -3.55 12.49
N LEU A 163 -6.85 -2.74 11.45
CA LEU A 163 -7.80 -3.06 10.38
C LEU A 163 -7.45 -4.38 9.68
N THR A 164 -6.17 -4.62 9.37
CA THR A 164 -5.70 -5.86 8.76
C THR A 164 -6.09 -7.08 9.57
N ARG A 165 -5.81 -7.07 10.87
CA ARG A 165 -6.11 -8.18 11.79
C ARG A 165 -7.60 -8.44 11.89
N GLN A 166 -8.39 -7.38 12.02
CA GLN A 166 -9.84 -7.48 12.14
C GLN A 166 -10.48 -8.03 10.86
N LEU A 167 -10.09 -7.52 9.68
CA LEU A 167 -10.60 -8.02 8.40
C LEU A 167 -10.14 -9.45 8.10
N ALA A 168 -8.92 -9.84 8.50
CA ALA A 168 -8.45 -11.22 8.35
C ALA A 168 -9.34 -12.21 9.08
N HIS A 169 -9.77 -11.86 10.30
CA HIS A 169 -10.68 -12.68 11.09
C HIS A 169 -12.10 -12.70 10.50
N GLU A 170 -12.62 -11.53 10.11
CA GLU A 170 -13.97 -11.40 9.54
C GLU A 170 -14.10 -12.13 8.19
N LEU A 171 -13.12 -11.95 7.32
CA LEU A 171 -13.21 -12.43 5.93
C LEU A 171 -12.67 -13.86 5.74
N GLY A 172 -11.94 -14.38 6.73
CA GLY A 172 -11.36 -15.74 6.71
C GLY A 172 -12.35 -16.85 6.38
N PRO A 173 -13.58 -16.90 6.97
CA PRO A 173 -14.60 -17.92 6.63
C PRO A 173 -14.99 -17.94 5.15
N TRP A 174 -14.68 -16.90 4.39
CA TRP A 174 -14.92 -16.78 2.96
C TRP A 174 -13.69 -17.10 2.10
N GLY A 175 -12.63 -17.67 2.67
CA GLY A 175 -11.39 -17.99 1.96
C GLY A 175 -10.57 -16.75 1.54
N ILE A 176 -10.80 -15.61 2.18
CA ILE A 176 -10.11 -14.36 1.89
C ILE A 176 -9.01 -14.15 2.93
N THR A 177 -7.77 -13.95 2.48
CA THR A 177 -6.67 -13.56 3.38
C THR A 177 -6.46 -12.04 3.36
N VAL A 178 -6.12 -11.48 4.52
CA VAL A 178 -5.78 -10.06 4.66
C VAL A 178 -4.47 -9.94 5.40
N ASN A 179 -3.46 -9.36 4.74
CA ASN A 179 -2.11 -9.22 5.31
C ASN A 179 -1.59 -7.78 5.14
N ASN A 180 -0.50 -7.47 5.82
CA ASN A 180 0.08 -6.14 5.86
C ASN A 180 1.58 -6.21 5.63
N VAL A 181 2.07 -5.36 4.75
CA VAL A 181 3.49 -5.08 4.57
C VAL A 181 3.79 -3.74 5.24
N ALA A 182 4.80 -3.70 6.09
CA ALA A 182 5.28 -2.50 6.77
C ALA A 182 6.69 -2.13 6.25
N PRO A 183 6.78 -1.25 5.23
CA PRO A 183 8.06 -0.84 4.67
C PRO A 183 8.93 -0.07 5.68
N GLY A 184 10.24 -0.28 5.61
CA GLY A 184 11.24 0.60 6.15
C GLY A 184 11.42 1.86 5.30
N PHE A 185 12.56 2.54 5.46
CA PHE A 185 12.87 3.71 4.66
C PHE A 185 13.34 3.29 3.26
N VAL A 186 12.61 3.75 2.24
CA VAL A 186 12.89 3.51 0.83
C VAL A 186 12.75 4.81 0.06
N ARG A 187 13.72 5.13 -0.78
CA ARG A 187 13.68 6.28 -1.70
C ARG A 187 12.81 5.91 -2.90
N SER A 188 11.54 6.22 -2.85
CA SER A 188 10.55 5.74 -3.83
C SER A 188 9.69 6.84 -4.44
N ASN A 189 9.82 8.08 -3.94
CA ASN A 189 9.02 9.21 -4.40
C ASN A 189 9.66 10.54 -3.99
N PRO A 190 9.23 11.69 -4.55
CA PRO A 190 9.83 12.98 -4.26
C PRO A 190 9.84 13.36 -2.77
N THR A 191 8.91 12.85 -1.98
CA THR A 191 8.86 13.12 -0.53
C THR A 191 9.98 12.39 0.20
N THR A 192 10.20 11.10 -0.10
CA THR A 192 11.30 10.32 0.51
C THR A 192 12.67 10.78 0.02
N GLU A 193 12.79 11.29 -1.21
CA GLU A 193 14.01 11.95 -1.68
C GLU A 193 14.32 13.19 -0.84
N ARG A 194 13.35 14.10 -0.68
CA ARG A 194 13.54 15.29 0.18
C ARG A 194 13.88 14.94 1.64
N GLN A 195 13.26 13.87 2.18
CA GLN A 195 13.59 13.40 3.54
C GLN A 195 15.02 12.89 3.63
N TRP A 196 15.48 12.15 2.64
CA TRP A 196 16.84 11.67 2.55
C TRP A 196 17.85 12.82 2.50
N ASP A 197 17.61 13.81 1.62
CA ASP A 197 18.48 14.97 1.47
C ASP A 197 18.52 15.80 2.75
N ALA A 198 17.39 15.96 3.42
CA ALA A 198 17.28 16.70 4.68
C ALA A 198 18.01 16.04 5.87
N MET A 199 18.30 14.74 5.81
CA MET A 199 19.08 14.04 6.85
C MET A 199 20.56 14.44 6.85
N GLY A 200 21.09 14.92 5.73
CA GLY A 200 22.52 15.16 5.55
C GLY A 200 23.36 13.88 5.67
N GLU A 201 24.65 13.98 5.39
CA GLU A 201 25.57 12.82 5.36
C GLU A 201 25.58 12.02 6.67
N GLU A 202 25.63 12.70 7.81
CA GLU A 202 25.64 12.03 9.12
C GLU A 202 24.33 11.29 9.42
N GLY A 203 23.18 11.90 9.10
CA GLY A 203 21.86 11.27 9.29
C GLY A 203 21.66 10.06 8.38
N GLN A 204 22.10 10.19 7.13
CA GLN A 204 22.09 9.10 6.15
C GLN A 204 22.97 7.93 6.60
N ALA A 205 24.20 8.22 7.04
CA ALA A 205 25.12 7.20 7.56
C ALA A 205 24.54 6.49 8.79
N ARG A 206 23.97 7.26 9.72
CA ARG A 206 23.31 6.72 10.93
C ARG A 206 22.11 5.82 10.57
N LEU A 207 21.29 6.23 9.61
CA LEU A 207 20.17 5.42 9.15
C LEU A 207 20.68 4.08 8.57
N LEU A 208 21.68 4.11 7.69
CA LEU A 208 22.28 2.91 7.10
C LEU A 208 22.94 2.00 8.15
N GLN A 209 23.59 2.57 9.17
CA GLN A 209 24.16 1.79 10.28
C GLN A 209 23.12 1.04 11.07
N ASN A 210 21.90 1.61 11.23
CA ASN A 210 20.80 0.98 11.96
C ASN A 210 20.04 -0.10 11.17
N ILE A 211 20.27 -0.19 9.86
CA ILE A 211 19.72 -1.26 9.03
C ILE A 211 20.70 -2.45 9.03
N ALA A 212 20.25 -3.65 9.40
CA ALA A 212 21.13 -4.83 9.47
C ALA A 212 21.78 -5.17 8.11
N LEU A 213 21.02 -5.05 7.01
CA LEU A 213 21.51 -5.32 5.67
C LEU A 213 22.38 -4.18 5.07
N LYS A 214 22.60 -3.07 5.80
CA LYS A 214 23.48 -1.96 5.44
C LYS A 214 23.19 -1.33 4.06
N ARG A 215 21.97 -1.44 3.58
CA ARG A 215 21.46 -0.78 2.37
C ARG A 215 20.06 -0.24 2.57
N LEU A 216 19.67 0.75 1.82
CA LEU A 216 18.26 1.12 1.68
C LEU A 216 17.51 0.04 0.92
N GLY A 217 16.22 -0.10 1.18
CA GLY A 217 15.32 -0.86 0.33
C GLY A 217 15.08 -0.17 -1.00
N VAL A 218 14.61 -0.94 -1.97
CA VAL A 218 14.08 -0.47 -3.25
C VAL A 218 12.60 -0.86 -3.37
N PRO A 219 11.81 -0.21 -4.24
CA PRO A 219 10.38 -0.54 -4.39
C PRO A 219 10.12 -2.02 -4.66
N GLU A 220 11.03 -2.70 -5.34
CA GLU A 220 10.97 -4.13 -5.67
C GLU A 220 11.05 -5.03 -4.44
N ASP A 221 11.77 -4.62 -3.37
CA ASP A 221 11.80 -5.35 -2.10
C ASP A 221 10.39 -5.43 -1.48
N ILE A 222 9.61 -4.34 -1.60
CA ILE A 222 8.22 -4.27 -1.12
C ILE A 222 7.30 -5.07 -2.04
N ALA A 223 7.44 -4.90 -3.36
CA ALA A 223 6.64 -5.63 -4.35
C ALA A 223 6.81 -7.15 -4.20
N ALA A 224 8.02 -7.64 -3.92
CA ALA A 224 8.27 -9.07 -3.71
C ALA A 224 7.44 -9.66 -2.56
N MET A 225 7.33 -8.95 -1.43
CA MET A 225 6.51 -9.40 -0.30
C MET A 225 5.01 -9.33 -0.63
N VAL A 226 4.57 -8.31 -1.35
CA VAL A 226 3.18 -8.20 -1.84
C VAL A 226 2.85 -9.39 -2.77
N MET A 227 3.74 -9.72 -3.72
CA MET A 227 3.56 -10.89 -4.61
C MET A 227 3.46 -12.19 -3.81
N PHE A 228 4.28 -12.37 -2.77
CA PHE A 228 4.18 -13.55 -1.90
C PHE A 228 2.81 -13.62 -1.22
N PHE A 229 2.35 -12.56 -0.55
CA PHE A 229 1.06 -12.53 0.12
C PHE A 229 -0.13 -12.72 -0.83
N ALA A 230 -0.01 -12.25 -2.08
CA ALA A 230 -1.03 -12.40 -3.10
C ALA A 230 -1.06 -13.81 -3.73
N SER A 231 0.00 -14.59 -3.57
CA SER A 231 0.16 -15.91 -4.20
C SER A 231 -0.56 -17.03 -3.43
N ASP A 232 -0.70 -18.18 -4.07
CA ASP A 232 -1.23 -19.39 -3.43
C ASP A 232 -0.30 -19.95 -2.34
N TYR A 233 1.00 -19.59 -2.38
CA TYR A 233 1.96 -19.97 -1.32
C TYR A 233 1.64 -19.34 0.03
N ALA A 234 0.90 -18.23 0.06
CA ALA A 234 0.44 -17.57 1.27
C ALA A 234 -1.02 -17.93 1.64
N GLY A 235 -1.57 -18.99 1.06
CA GLY A 235 -2.98 -19.37 1.28
C GLY A 235 -3.37 -19.65 2.73
N TRP A 236 -2.38 -19.96 3.61
CA TRP A 236 -2.58 -20.17 5.05
C TRP A 236 -1.99 -19.03 5.89
N VAL A 237 -1.65 -17.88 5.25
CA VAL A 237 -1.10 -16.70 5.93
C VAL A 237 -2.16 -15.60 5.91
N SER A 238 -2.71 -15.24 7.08
CA SER A 238 -3.71 -14.16 7.22
C SER A 238 -3.52 -13.43 8.55
N GLY A 239 -3.83 -12.15 8.57
CA GLY A 239 -3.69 -11.28 9.75
C GLY A 239 -2.25 -10.89 10.09
N GLN A 240 -1.28 -11.23 9.23
CA GLN A 240 0.13 -10.99 9.49
C GLN A 240 0.55 -9.57 9.11
N VAL A 241 1.52 -9.07 9.86
CA VAL A 241 2.19 -7.79 9.60
C VAL A 241 3.68 -8.08 9.49
N ILE A 242 4.23 -7.89 8.31
CA ILE A 242 5.63 -8.18 8.04
C ILE A 242 6.38 -6.90 7.73
N SER A 243 7.41 -6.62 8.52
CA SER A 243 8.37 -5.56 8.21
C SER A 243 9.22 -5.97 7.01
N VAL A 244 9.34 -5.04 6.05
CA VAL A 244 10.29 -5.15 4.93
C VAL A 244 11.18 -3.93 5.01
N ASP A 245 12.20 -4.00 5.87
CA ASP A 245 12.98 -2.85 6.34
C ASP A 245 14.49 -3.13 6.43
N GLY A 246 14.94 -4.30 5.99
CA GLY A 246 16.34 -4.70 6.05
C GLY A 246 16.83 -5.06 7.46
N GLY A 247 15.93 -5.28 8.41
CA GLY A 247 16.28 -5.59 9.79
C GLY A 247 16.59 -4.33 10.62
N LYS A 248 15.68 -3.35 10.58
CA LYS A 248 15.75 -2.12 11.36
C LYS A 248 15.13 -2.32 12.74
#